data_0c9265055b80ece8e1bbd8df602eb63e
#
_entry.id   0c9265055b80ece8e1bbd8df602eb63e
#
_cell.length_a   1.000
_cell.length_b   1.000
_cell.length_c   1.000
_cell.angle_alpha   90.00
_cell.angle_beta   90.00
_cell.angle_gamma   90.00
#
_symmetry.space_group_name_H-M   'P 1'
#
loop_
_entity.id
_entity.type
_entity.pdbx_description
1 polymer ?
#
loop_
_entity_poly.entity_id
_entity_poly.type
_entity_poly.pdbx_seq_one_letter_code
_entity_poly.pdbx_strand_id
1 'polypeptide(L)'
;MASEKNSESALFSRVEQQSAPRPIISLQGARVPPNATDIEEMVLGALLVEPNLAGEVNEFLQKEHFYDGRNALIYEAILKLQARGLPVDSATVTQALSDDGTLKDIGGVSRIVELTMLVSSAANTKGHVEILIQKYLQRELIRWA
;
A
#
# COMPACT_ATOMS: atom_id res chain seq x y z
N MET A 1 8.20 -15.72 42.25
CA MET A 1 6.77 -15.94 41.95
C MET A 1 6.00 -14.66 41.75
N ALA A 2 6.11 -13.72 42.65
CA ALA A 2 5.41 -12.46 42.48
C ALA A 2 5.91 -11.67 41.24
N SER A 3 7.17 -11.83 40.87
CA SER A 3 7.74 -11.13 39.75
C SER A 3 7.23 -11.66 38.40
N GLU A 4 6.87 -12.94 38.33
CA GLU A 4 6.33 -13.52 37.12
C GLU A 4 4.91 -13.01 36.86
N LYS A 5 4.10 -12.90 37.88
CA LYS A 5 2.75 -12.37 37.74
C LYS A 5 2.77 -10.90 37.32
N ASN A 6 3.73 -10.15 37.85
CA ASN A 6 3.84 -8.74 37.50
C ASN A 6 4.31 -8.56 36.06
N SER A 7 5.17 -9.43 35.55
CA SER A 7 5.62 -9.34 34.18
C SER A 7 4.51 -9.74 33.20
N GLU A 8 3.70 -10.72 33.55
CA GLU A 8 2.55 -11.10 32.71
C GLU A 8 1.54 -9.98 32.66
N SER A 9 1.27 -9.35 33.79
CA SER A 9 0.35 -8.24 33.86
C SER A 9 0.84 -7.05 33.03
N ALA A 10 2.15 -6.79 33.06
CA ALA A 10 2.74 -5.72 32.28
C ALA A 10 2.68 -6.01 30.78
N LEU A 11 2.84 -7.27 30.39
CA LEU A 11 2.74 -7.67 28.99
C LEU A 11 1.31 -7.52 28.50
N PHE A 12 0.33 -7.90 29.28
CA PHE A 12 -1.06 -7.76 28.91
C PHE A 12 -1.44 -6.28 28.79
N SER A 13 -0.97 -5.45 29.66
CA SER A 13 -1.21 -4.01 29.58
C SER A 13 -0.62 -3.41 28.30
N ARG A 14 0.55 -3.88 27.90
CA ARG A 14 1.17 -3.42 26.66
C ARG A 14 0.38 -3.86 25.45
N VAL A 15 -0.08 -5.09 25.45
CA VAL A 15 -0.87 -5.61 24.33
C VAL A 15 -2.18 -4.84 24.22
N GLU A 16 -2.82 -4.56 25.31
CA GLU A 16 -4.05 -3.77 25.28
C GLU A 16 -3.80 -2.36 24.76
N GLN A 17 -2.71 -1.75 25.16
CA GLN A 17 -2.37 -0.41 24.68
C GLN A 17 -2.04 -0.40 23.19
N GLN A 18 -1.42 -1.48 22.71
CA GLN A 18 -1.07 -1.58 21.29
C GLN A 18 -2.28 -1.92 20.43
N SER A 19 -3.21 -2.68 20.96
CA SER A 19 -4.39 -3.08 20.23
C SER A 19 -5.50 -2.04 20.31
N ALA A 20 -5.44 -1.13 21.26
CA ALA A 20 -6.42 -0.08 21.40
C ALA A 20 -6.37 0.82 20.15
N PRO A 21 -7.48 1.06 19.59
CA PRO A 21 -7.56 1.86 18.39
C PRO A 21 -7.14 3.26 18.70
N ARG A 22 -6.12 3.61 18.14
CA ARG A 22 -5.67 4.88 18.29
C ARG A 22 -6.10 5.70 17.30
N PRO A 23 -6.51 6.38 17.46
CA PRO A 23 -7.23 7.06 16.81
C PRO A 23 -6.78 8.08 16.08
N ILE A 24 -7.15 7.94 15.32
CA ILE A 24 -7.72 8.86 14.61
C ILE A 24 -7.77 10.04 15.44
N ILE A 25 -7.95 9.89 16.49
CA ILE A 25 -8.17 10.73 17.34
C ILE A 25 -7.16 11.54 17.60
N SER A 26 -6.23 10.99 17.79
CA SER A 26 -5.16 11.68 17.97
C SER A 26 -5.13 12.71 16.93
N LEU A 27 -6.16 12.98 16.40
CA LEU A 27 -6.27 14.00 15.44
C LEU A 27 -5.72 15.25 16.01
N GLN A 28 -5.72 15.36 17.25
CA GLN A 28 -5.19 16.53 17.80
C GLN A 28 -3.80 16.70 17.46
N GLY A 29 -3.14 15.65 17.45
CA GLY A 29 -1.79 15.74 17.15
C GLY A 29 -1.52 15.16 15.83
N ALA A 30 -2.46 14.54 15.27
CA ALA A 30 -2.19 13.75 14.13
C ALA A 30 -1.89 14.56 12.97
N ARG A 31 -0.80 14.27 12.43
CA ARG A 31 -0.37 14.92 11.26
C ARG A 31 -0.47 13.93 10.13
N VAL A 32 -0.51 12.65 10.44
CA VAL A 32 -0.47 11.61 9.42
C VAL A 32 -1.84 10.98 9.29
N PRO A 33 -2.47 11.10 8.14
CA PRO A 33 -3.75 10.43 7.89
C PRO A 33 -3.59 8.91 7.89
N PRO A 34 -4.68 8.16 8.10
CA PRO A 34 -4.63 6.70 8.05
C PRO A 34 -4.05 6.22 6.73
N ASN A 35 -3.08 5.33 6.79
CA ASN A 35 -2.44 4.80 5.60
C ASN A 35 -1.81 3.44 5.88
N ALA A 36 -1.42 2.73 4.86
CA ALA A 36 -0.73 1.47 4.94
C ALA A 36 0.24 1.37 3.77
N THR A 37 1.28 2.21 3.78
CA THR A 37 2.23 2.30 2.66
C THR A 37 3.00 1.03 2.41
N ASP A 38 3.25 0.24 3.44
CA ASP A 38 3.87 -1.08 3.31
C ASP A 38 2.96 -2.04 2.53
N ILE A 39 1.66 -1.99 2.77
CA ILE A 39 0.69 -2.78 2.03
C ILE A 39 0.59 -2.28 0.58
N GLU A 40 0.68 -0.98 0.37
CA GLU A 40 0.73 -0.40 -0.99
C GLU A 40 1.88 -1.00 -1.78
N GLU A 41 3.04 -1.09 -1.17
CA GLU A 41 4.23 -1.64 -1.80
C GLU A 41 4.07 -3.13 -2.10
N MET A 42 3.46 -3.88 -1.21
CA MET A 42 3.18 -5.30 -1.43
C MET A 42 2.23 -5.51 -2.60
N VAL A 43 1.20 -4.68 -2.70
CA VAL A 43 0.24 -4.76 -3.82
C VAL A 43 0.97 -4.46 -5.13
N LEU A 44 1.75 -3.39 -5.18
CA LEU A 44 2.48 -3.04 -6.40
C LEU A 44 3.46 -4.14 -6.80
N GLY A 45 4.17 -4.71 -5.83
CA GLY A 45 5.09 -5.82 -6.09
C GLY A 45 4.38 -7.01 -6.72
N ALA A 46 3.22 -7.37 -6.19
CA ALA A 46 2.43 -8.47 -6.72
C ALA A 46 1.96 -8.19 -8.16
N LEU A 47 1.52 -6.95 -8.42
CA LEU A 47 1.08 -6.56 -9.76
C LEU A 47 2.21 -6.61 -10.79
N LEU A 48 3.44 -6.32 -10.36
CA LEU A 48 4.60 -6.35 -11.25
C LEU A 48 5.05 -7.77 -11.57
N VAL A 49 4.74 -8.72 -10.69
CA VAL A 49 5.23 -10.09 -10.83
C VAL A 49 4.19 -11.06 -11.38
N GLU A 50 2.93 -10.88 -11.00
CA GLU A 50 1.87 -11.82 -11.39
C GLU A 50 1.15 -11.36 -12.66
N PRO A 51 1.25 -12.12 -13.75
CA PRO A 51 0.55 -11.78 -14.98
C PRO A 51 -0.95 -11.73 -14.74
N ASN A 52 -1.62 -10.82 -15.37
CA ASN A 52 -3.08 -10.67 -15.32
C ASN A 52 -3.67 -10.19 -13.97
N LEU A 53 -2.88 -10.11 -12.92
CA LEU A 53 -3.38 -9.68 -11.63
C LEU A 53 -3.87 -8.22 -11.69
N ALA A 54 -3.18 -7.39 -12.43
CA ALA A 54 -3.58 -5.98 -12.58
C ALA A 54 -4.98 -5.86 -13.19
N GLY A 55 -5.33 -6.74 -14.12
CA GLY A 55 -6.66 -6.77 -14.71
C GLY A 55 -7.76 -7.13 -13.73
N GLU A 56 -7.44 -7.98 -12.76
CA GLU A 56 -8.38 -8.39 -11.75
C GLU A 56 -8.58 -7.29 -10.70
N VAL A 57 -7.51 -6.57 -10.40
CA VAL A 57 -7.50 -5.58 -9.32
C VAL A 57 -8.05 -4.22 -9.77
N ASN A 58 -7.87 -3.85 -11.02
CA ASN A 58 -8.22 -2.51 -11.50
C ASN A 58 -9.72 -2.18 -11.44
N GLU A 59 -10.56 -3.19 -11.26
CA GLU A 59 -11.99 -2.96 -11.11
C GLU A 59 -12.29 -2.31 -9.75
N PHE A 60 -11.45 -2.54 -8.77
CA PHE A 60 -11.66 -2.10 -7.40
C PHE A 60 -10.68 -1.04 -6.96
N LEU A 61 -9.43 -1.14 -7.39
CA LEU A 61 -8.37 -0.27 -6.92
C LEU A 61 -8.15 0.89 -7.89
N GLN A 62 -8.10 2.08 -7.36
CA GLN A 62 -7.85 3.30 -8.12
C GLN A 62 -6.62 4.00 -7.57
N LYS A 63 -6.02 4.89 -8.33
CA LYS A 63 -4.79 5.57 -7.91
C LYS A 63 -5.00 6.39 -6.64
N GLU A 64 -6.21 6.90 -6.43
CA GLU A 64 -6.57 7.69 -5.26
C GLU A 64 -6.50 6.88 -3.96
N HIS A 65 -6.54 5.56 -4.06
CA HIS A 65 -6.48 4.69 -2.90
C HIS A 65 -5.06 4.64 -2.33
N PHE A 66 -4.05 5.06 -3.10
CA PHE A 66 -2.67 5.08 -2.63
C PHE A 66 -2.39 6.39 -1.89
N TYR A 67 -1.86 6.27 -0.70
CA TYR A 67 -1.50 7.40 0.12
C TYR A 67 -0.16 8.00 -0.32
N ASP A 68 0.82 7.15 -0.65
CA ASP A 68 2.12 7.60 -1.10
C ASP A 68 2.02 7.97 -2.58
N GLY A 69 2.31 9.24 -2.90
CA GLY A 69 2.24 9.74 -4.27
C GLY A 69 3.13 8.99 -5.25
N ARG A 70 4.26 8.46 -4.80
CA ARG A 70 5.15 7.66 -5.65
C ARG A 70 4.48 6.35 -6.04
N ASN A 71 3.79 5.73 -5.08
CA ASN A 71 3.05 4.49 -5.31
C ASN A 71 1.87 4.75 -6.25
N ALA A 72 1.18 5.87 -6.08
CA ALA A 72 0.09 6.26 -6.97
C ALA A 72 0.57 6.43 -8.42
N LEU A 73 1.75 7.02 -8.63
CA LEU A 73 2.33 7.17 -9.96
C LEU A 73 2.67 5.83 -10.60
N ILE A 74 3.20 4.89 -9.82
CA ILE A 74 3.50 3.55 -10.32
C ILE A 74 2.20 2.85 -10.73
N TYR A 75 1.18 2.93 -9.90
CA TYR A 75 -0.11 2.31 -10.22
C TYR A 75 -0.75 2.94 -11.45
N GLU A 76 -0.64 4.25 -11.60
CA GLU A 76 -1.14 4.95 -12.77
C GLU A 76 -0.46 4.43 -14.05
N ALA A 77 0.84 4.19 -14.00
CA ALA A 77 1.57 3.61 -15.13
C ALA A 77 1.06 2.21 -15.47
N ILE A 78 0.76 1.41 -14.44
CA ILE A 78 0.18 0.07 -14.61
C ILE A 78 -1.18 0.17 -15.31
N LEU A 79 -2.02 1.10 -14.88
CA LEU A 79 -3.34 1.28 -15.49
C LEU A 79 -3.25 1.71 -16.95
N LYS A 80 -2.30 2.58 -17.29
CA LYS A 80 -2.09 3.02 -18.66
C LYS A 80 -1.66 1.85 -19.56
N LEU A 81 -0.78 0.99 -19.06
CA LEU A 81 -0.36 -0.19 -19.80
C LEU A 81 -1.55 -1.12 -20.06
N GLN A 82 -2.36 -1.34 -19.05
CA GLN A 82 -3.54 -2.16 -19.18
C GLN A 82 -4.53 -1.61 -20.18
N ALA A 83 -4.78 -0.33 -20.15
CA ALA A 83 -5.69 0.33 -21.07
C ALA A 83 -5.23 0.19 -22.53
N ARG A 84 -3.93 0.02 -22.74
CA ARG A 84 -3.35 -0.17 -24.08
C ARG A 84 -3.21 -1.64 -24.45
N GLY A 85 -3.65 -2.55 -23.59
CA GLY A 85 -3.51 -3.99 -23.81
C GLY A 85 -2.08 -4.50 -23.77
N LEU A 86 -1.19 -3.77 -23.11
CA LEU A 86 0.21 -4.17 -22.99
C LEU A 86 0.45 -4.95 -21.70
N PRO A 87 1.44 -5.85 -21.70
CA PRO A 87 1.76 -6.61 -20.48
C PRO A 87 2.28 -5.69 -19.38
N VAL A 88 2.00 -6.06 -18.15
CA VAL A 88 2.46 -5.32 -16.96
C VAL A 88 3.55 -6.11 -16.29
N ASP A 89 4.77 -5.60 -16.32
CA ASP A 89 5.92 -6.17 -15.63
C ASP A 89 6.92 -5.04 -15.28
N SER A 90 8.03 -5.38 -14.65
CA SER A 90 9.03 -4.40 -14.24
C SER A 90 9.55 -3.59 -15.42
N ALA A 91 9.79 -4.24 -16.55
CA ALA A 91 10.36 -3.58 -17.72
C ALA A 91 9.37 -2.61 -18.36
N THR A 92 8.13 -3.04 -18.57
CA THR A 92 7.10 -2.20 -19.20
C THR A 92 6.72 -1.01 -18.31
N VAL A 93 6.62 -1.24 -17.01
CA VAL A 93 6.29 -0.17 -16.06
C VAL A 93 7.44 0.84 -15.97
N THR A 94 8.69 0.36 -15.94
CA THR A 94 9.85 1.24 -15.93
C THR A 94 9.86 2.11 -17.20
N GLN A 95 9.60 1.51 -18.36
CA GLN A 95 9.57 2.23 -19.62
C GLN A 95 8.42 3.28 -19.64
N ALA A 96 7.25 2.91 -19.16
CA ALA A 96 6.12 3.83 -19.11
C ALA A 96 6.41 5.03 -18.19
N LEU A 97 7.02 4.80 -17.05
CA LEU A 97 7.40 5.87 -16.13
C LEU A 97 8.50 6.76 -16.74
N SER A 98 9.43 6.17 -17.47
CA SER A 98 10.48 6.91 -18.15
C SER A 98 9.88 7.81 -19.24
N ASP A 99 8.94 7.26 -20.02
CA ASP A 99 8.29 8.00 -21.10
C ASP A 99 7.47 9.18 -20.55
N ASP A 100 6.88 8.99 -19.37
CA ASP A 100 6.11 10.03 -18.71
C ASP A 100 7.00 11.04 -17.97
N GLY A 101 8.28 10.80 -17.89
CA GLY A 101 9.22 11.67 -17.17
C GLY A 101 9.13 11.56 -15.66
N THR A 102 8.48 10.52 -15.13
CA THR A 102 8.25 10.37 -13.68
C THR A 102 9.09 9.28 -13.03
N LEU A 103 9.91 8.57 -13.79
CA LEU A 103 10.72 7.47 -13.25
C LEU A 103 11.61 7.92 -12.08
N LYS A 104 12.23 9.07 -12.24
CA LYS A 104 13.10 9.60 -11.19
C LYS A 104 12.31 9.96 -9.94
N ASP A 105 11.10 10.46 -10.13
CA ASP A 105 10.24 10.88 -9.02
C ASP A 105 9.80 9.72 -8.13
N ILE A 106 9.69 8.53 -8.67
CA ILE A 106 9.27 7.37 -7.90
C ILE A 106 10.44 6.63 -7.25
N GLY A 107 11.64 7.05 -7.48
CA GLY A 107 12.84 6.44 -6.92
C GLY A 107 13.68 5.65 -7.93
N GLY A 108 13.38 5.75 -9.20
CA GLY A 108 14.17 5.12 -10.28
C GLY A 108 13.91 3.62 -10.42
N VAL A 109 14.71 3.00 -11.25
CA VAL A 109 14.63 1.57 -11.56
C VAL A 109 14.81 0.72 -10.30
N SER A 110 15.69 1.14 -9.39
CA SER A 110 15.95 0.40 -8.16
C SER A 110 14.69 0.24 -7.31
N ARG A 111 13.82 1.25 -7.30
CA ARG A 111 12.55 1.17 -6.58
C ARG A 111 11.65 0.08 -7.17
N ILE A 112 11.57 0.01 -8.48
CA ILE A 112 10.77 -1.02 -9.17
C ILE A 112 11.30 -2.43 -8.82
N VAL A 113 12.62 -2.59 -8.83
CA VAL A 113 13.24 -3.87 -8.48
C VAL A 113 12.94 -4.24 -7.02
N GLU A 114 13.06 -3.28 -6.11
CA GLU A 114 12.76 -3.50 -4.70
C GLU A 114 11.33 -3.96 -4.49
N LEU A 115 10.38 -3.35 -5.19
CA LEU A 115 8.96 -3.73 -5.08
C LEU A 115 8.75 -5.19 -5.50
N THR A 116 9.43 -5.66 -6.52
CA THR A 116 9.28 -7.05 -6.97
C THR A 116 9.80 -8.05 -5.94
N MET A 117 10.66 -7.61 -5.04
CA MET A 117 11.20 -8.46 -4.00
C MET A 117 10.28 -8.60 -2.79
N LEU A 118 9.26 -7.74 -2.68
CA LEU A 118 8.31 -7.78 -1.58
C LEU A 118 7.14 -8.72 -1.83
N VAL A 119 7.26 -9.61 -2.79
CA VAL A 119 6.15 -10.42 -3.24
C VAL A 119 5.65 -11.35 -2.17
N SER A 120 4.42 -11.15 -1.80
CA SER A 120 3.66 -12.12 -1.08
C SER A 120 2.83 -12.91 -2.09
N SER A 121 2.20 -13.96 -1.66
CA SER A 121 1.32 -14.75 -2.53
C SER A 121 0.25 -13.85 -3.17
N ALA A 122 -0.01 -14.05 -4.45
CA ALA A 122 -1.09 -13.36 -5.15
C ALA A 122 -2.44 -13.57 -4.46
N ALA A 123 -2.61 -14.67 -3.73
CA ALA A 123 -3.82 -14.94 -2.99
C ALA A 123 -4.11 -13.88 -1.91
N ASN A 124 -3.10 -13.21 -1.40
CA ASN A 124 -3.27 -12.19 -0.37
C ASN A 124 -3.54 -10.81 -0.94
N THR A 125 -3.34 -10.62 -2.23
CA THR A 125 -3.46 -9.29 -2.85
C THR A 125 -4.86 -8.71 -2.69
N LYS A 126 -5.88 -9.55 -2.80
CA LYS A 126 -7.26 -9.10 -2.67
C LYS A 126 -7.51 -8.51 -1.27
N GLY A 127 -7.04 -9.18 -0.24
CA GLY A 127 -7.14 -8.67 1.12
C GLY A 127 -6.34 -7.39 1.32
N HIS A 128 -5.17 -7.29 0.71
CA HIS A 128 -4.35 -6.09 0.77
C HIS A 128 -5.04 -4.90 0.08
N VAL A 129 -5.66 -5.15 -1.06
CA VAL A 129 -6.43 -4.12 -1.79
C VAL A 129 -7.58 -3.60 -0.91
N GLU A 130 -8.27 -4.49 -0.22
CA GLU A 130 -9.34 -4.10 0.69
C GLU A 130 -8.83 -3.18 1.81
N ILE A 131 -7.64 -3.47 2.33
CA ILE A 131 -7.01 -2.62 3.35
C ILE A 131 -6.75 -1.22 2.78
N LEU A 132 -6.24 -1.12 1.56
CA LEU A 132 -5.96 0.17 0.93
C LEU A 132 -7.24 0.98 0.74
N ILE A 133 -8.29 0.34 0.30
CA ILE A 133 -9.59 1.00 0.11
C ILE A 133 -10.13 1.47 1.46
N GLN A 134 -10.01 0.64 2.49
CA GLN A 134 -10.46 1.00 3.82
C GLN A 134 -9.70 2.21 4.36
N LYS A 135 -8.38 2.26 4.19
CA LYS A 135 -7.58 3.40 4.62
C LYS A 135 -7.94 4.68 3.85
N TYR A 136 -8.22 4.54 2.57
CA TYR A 136 -8.68 5.66 1.75
C TYR A 136 -10.03 6.20 2.27
N LEU A 137 -10.98 5.32 2.56
CA LEU A 137 -12.27 5.72 3.08
C LEU A 137 -12.12 6.41 4.45
N GLN A 138 -11.23 5.94 5.28
CA GLN A 138 -10.93 6.57 6.55
C GLN A 138 -10.39 8.00 6.35
N ARG A 139 -9.50 8.18 5.37
CA ARG A 139 -8.97 9.52 5.05
C ARG A 139 -10.07 10.45 4.55
N GLU A 140 -10.97 9.92 3.71
CA GLU A 140 -12.08 10.72 3.19
C GLU A 140 -13.04 11.14 4.30
N LEU A 141 -13.33 10.26 5.26
CA LEU A 141 -14.17 10.59 6.40
C LEU A 141 -13.56 11.72 7.23
N ILE A 142 -12.27 11.70 7.45
CA ILE A 142 -11.56 12.73 8.19
C ILE A 142 -11.61 14.05 7.41
N ARG A 143 -11.41 13.98 6.12
CA ARG A 143 -11.40 15.16 5.24
C ARG A 143 -12.75 15.87 5.25
N TRP A 144 -13.84 15.13 5.31
CA TRP A 144 -15.18 15.69 5.25
C TRP A 144 -15.84 15.92 6.63
N ALA A 145 -15.16 15.55 7.69
CA ALA A 145 -15.62 15.85 9.06
C ALA A 145 -15.23 17.31 9.46
#